data_54bb3ac09a26195b2c79871401f22f13
#
_entry.id   54bb3ac09a26195b2c79871401f22f13
#
_cell.length_a   1.000
_cell.length_b   1.000
_cell.length_c   1.000
_cell.angle_alpha   90.00
_cell.angle_beta   90.00
_cell.angle_gamma   90.00
#
_symmetry.space_group_name_H-M   'P 1'
#
loop_
_entity.id
_entity.type
_entity.pdbx_description
1 polymer ?
#
loop_
_entity_poly.entity_id
_entity_poly.type
_entity_poly.pdbx_seq_one_letter_code
_entity_poly.pdbx_strand_id
1 'polypeptide(L)'
;MTEKDDHPTCPERPYDVVLFGATGFAGGLTADYLVEHLPESGRMALAGRNRDKLEAVRDRLTGINPDVSDIGLLHADSTDPASLTEVARSAKVVITTVGPYLEYGAALVAACAEEGTDYVDLTGEPEFVDRMFLGNDATARKTGARLVHACGFDSIPHDLGALYTARNLPANAPMAIRGVVRTNASLSGGTLHSALKQLSRLRPMWQAASQRRRAESTSAGRRARLTVGFPRRDRVTGTWLIPLPTIDGQIVTRSALTAPSADDYGPDFSYSHNAGAKKLRTVPASLVGFVVGIASVQIAPVRRAIARRIAAGEGPSQERRDRTWFTVEFVGTAAGRTVHTRVRGGDPGYTETAKMLAESALSLAFDDNPALAGQLTTATAMGGNLIDRLTAAGMSFEVLSHTP
;
A
#
# COMPACT_ATOMS: atom_id res chain seq x y z
N MET A 1 40.64 -28.54 -8.63
CA MET A 1 40.03 -27.59 -9.59
C MET A 1 38.62 -27.37 -9.08
N THR A 2 38.43 -26.28 -8.34
CA THR A 2 37.13 -25.86 -7.79
C THR A 2 36.44 -25.02 -8.85
N GLU A 3 35.35 -25.57 -9.38
CA GLU A 3 34.43 -24.86 -10.25
C GLU A 3 33.93 -23.60 -9.49
N LYS A 4 34.27 -22.42 -9.97
CA LYS A 4 33.66 -21.17 -9.53
C LYS A 4 32.21 -21.18 -10.05
N ASP A 5 31.26 -21.20 -9.15
CA ASP A 5 29.87 -20.90 -9.43
C ASP A 5 29.78 -19.47 -10.03
N ASP A 6 29.63 -19.42 -11.32
CA ASP A 6 29.36 -18.18 -12.08
C ASP A 6 27.85 -17.87 -11.90
N HIS A 7 27.48 -17.36 -10.74
CA HIS A 7 26.22 -16.64 -10.62
C HIS A 7 26.33 -15.37 -11.46
N PRO A 8 25.39 -15.11 -12.39
CA PRO A 8 25.39 -13.86 -13.13
C PRO A 8 25.35 -12.71 -12.13
N THR A 9 26.43 -11.92 -12.09
CA THR A 9 26.51 -10.70 -11.30
C THR A 9 25.40 -9.80 -11.78
N CYS A 10 24.39 -9.57 -10.93
CA CYS A 10 23.36 -8.56 -11.17
C CYS A 10 24.09 -7.22 -11.47
N PRO A 11 23.80 -6.53 -12.56
CA PRO A 11 24.49 -5.29 -12.89
C PRO A 11 24.40 -4.33 -11.70
N GLU A 12 25.53 -3.74 -11.31
CA GLU A 12 25.60 -2.82 -10.17
C GLU A 12 24.70 -1.62 -10.44
N ARG A 13 23.59 -1.51 -9.70
CA ARG A 13 22.61 -0.45 -9.86
C ARG A 13 23.10 0.81 -9.17
N PRO A 14 23.13 1.97 -9.85
CA PRO A 14 23.68 3.20 -9.28
C PRO A 14 22.90 3.71 -8.07
N TYR A 15 21.59 3.36 -7.95
CA TYR A 15 20.76 3.84 -6.86
C TYR A 15 20.08 2.68 -6.11
N ASP A 16 19.99 2.82 -4.81
CA ASP A 16 19.20 1.90 -3.99
C ASP A 16 17.70 2.20 -4.11
N VAL A 17 17.35 3.49 -4.18
CA VAL A 17 15.96 3.94 -4.30
C VAL A 17 15.84 5.05 -5.37
N VAL A 18 14.88 4.93 -6.26
CA VAL A 18 14.47 6.00 -7.17
C VAL A 18 13.02 6.40 -6.91
N LEU A 19 12.77 7.69 -6.68
CA LEU A 19 11.45 8.25 -6.47
C LEU A 19 10.93 8.94 -7.73
N PHE A 20 9.92 8.34 -8.38
CA PHE A 20 9.20 8.93 -9.49
C PHE A 20 7.96 9.69 -9.01
N GLY A 21 7.95 11.01 -9.26
CA GLY A 21 6.86 11.91 -8.87
C GLY A 21 7.16 12.81 -7.67
N ALA A 22 8.44 13.01 -7.32
CA ALA A 22 8.89 13.85 -6.20
C ALA A 22 8.38 15.30 -6.22
N THR A 23 7.97 15.79 -7.39
CA THR A 23 7.44 17.16 -7.57
C THR A 23 5.96 17.32 -7.20
N GLY A 24 5.26 16.22 -6.93
CA GLY A 24 3.89 16.22 -6.40
C GLY A 24 3.86 16.33 -4.87
N PHE A 25 2.69 16.61 -4.29
CA PHE A 25 2.56 16.81 -2.84
C PHE A 25 2.96 15.55 -2.03
N ALA A 26 2.38 14.39 -2.35
CA ALA A 26 2.74 13.13 -1.68
C ALA A 26 4.19 12.73 -1.96
N GLY A 27 4.65 12.90 -3.21
CA GLY A 27 6.03 12.63 -3.58
C GLY A 27 7.04 13.53 -2.88
N GLY A 28 6.71 14.82 -2.68
CA GLY A 28 7.54 15.73 -1.90
C GLY A 28 7.71 15.30 -0.46
N LEU A 29 6.62 14.91 0.22
CA LEU A 29 6.66 14.39 1.59
C LEU A 29 7.43 13.05 1.67
N THR A 30 7.29 12.19 0.66
CA THR A 30 8.07 10.94 0.57
C THR A 30 9.56 11.23 0.39
N ALA A 31 9.91 12.24 -0.44
CA ALA A 31 11.29 12.65 -0.64
C ALA A 31 11.91 13.21 0.64
N ASP A 32 11.17 14.05 1.39
CA ASP A 32 11.61 14.62 2.66
C ASP A 32 11.90 13.50 3.67
N TYR A 33 10.98 12.55 3.80
CA TYR A 33 11.16 11.41 4.68
C TYR A 33 12.36 10.53 4.29
N LEU A 34 12.51 10.24 3.00
CA LEU A 34 13.62 9.41 2.50
C LEU A 34 14.97 10.02 2.83
N VAL A 35 15.14 11.32 2.60
CA VAL A 35 16.44 11.98 2.83
C VAL A 35 16.85 12.03 4.30
N GLU A 36 15.86 12.00 5.21
CA GLU A 36 16.11 11.94 6.66
C GLU A 36 16.42 10.53 7.17
N HIS A 37 15.98 9.48 6.46
CA HIS A 37 16.01 8.08 6.94
C HIS A 37 16.81 7.14 6.03
N LEU A 38 17.37 7.65 4.93
CA LEU A 38 18.26 6.87 4.07
C LEU A 38 19.54 6.51 4.85
N PRO A 39 19.99 5.23 4.84
CA PRO A 39 21.29 4.89 5.43
C PRO A 39 22.43 5.72 4.84
N GLU A 40 23.51 5.96 5.60
CA GLU A 40 24.67 6.77 5.17
C GLU A 40 25.28 6.28 3.85
N SER A 41 25.29 4.97 3.59
CA SER A 41 25.75 4.40 2.31
C SER A 41 24.67 4.33 1.24
N GLY A 42 23.45 4.75 1.55
CA GLY A 42 22.32 4.68 0.63
C GLY A 42 22.38 5.74 -0.45
N ARG A 43 22.04 5.34 -1.67
CA ARG A 43 22.04 6.21 -2.85
C ARG A 43 20.64 6.36 -3.39
N MET A 44 20.18 7.58 -3.56
CA MET A 44 18.85 7.87 -4.12
C MET A 44 18.89 8.77 -5.34
N ALA A 45 17.83 8.67 -6.15
CA ALA A 45 17.57 9.60 -7.23
C ALA A 45 16.10 10.02 -7.28
N LEU A 46 15.86 11.18 -7.85
CA LEU A 46 14.54 11.71 -8.19
C LEU A 46 14.30 11.54 -9.68
N ALA A 47 13.12 11.06 -10.04
CA ALA A 47 12.75 10.88 -11.44
C ALA A 47 11.51 11.69 -11.81
N GLY A 48 11.49 12.25 -13.02
CA GLY A 48 10.36 13.03 -13.52
C GLY A 48 10.64 13.73 -14.84
N ARG A 49 9.62 14.39 -15.39
CA ARG A 49 9.66 15.03 -16.72
C ARG A 49 10.38 16.37 -16.73
N ASN A 50 10.25 17.13 -15.66
CA ASN A 50 10.74 18.50 -15.60
C ASN A 50 11.98 18.58 -14.72
N ARG A 51 13.15 18.75 -15.37
CA ARG A 51 14.44 18.79 -14.72
C ARG A 51 14.57 19.94 -13.72
N ASP A 52 14.13 21.15 -14.09
CA ASP A 52 14.24 22.34 -13.22
C ASP A 52 13.47 22.14 -11.92
N LYS A 53 12.27 21.53 -12.00
CA LYS A 53 11.50 21.18 -10.80
C LYS A 53 12.17 20.10 -9.94
N LEU A 54 12.84 19.13 -10.57
CA LEU A 54 13.60 18.11 -9.83
C LEU A 54 14.81 18.73 -9.15
N GLU A 55 15.51 19.66 -9.80
CA GLU A 55 16.62 20.43 -9.22
C GLU A 55 16.15 21.23 -8.01
N ALA A 56 15.03 21.93 -8.10
CA ALA A 56 14.45 22.67 -6.97
C ALA A 56 14.06 21.75 -5.79
N VAL A 57 13.57 20.53 -6.07
CA VAL A 57 13.31 19.53 -5.01
C VAL A 57 14.64 19.06 -4.41
N ARG A 58 15.65 18.72 -5.21
CA ARG A 58 16.98 18.30 -4.73
C ARG A 58 17.61 19.37 -3.82
N ASP A 59 17.60 20.63 -4.26
CA ASP A 59 18.19 21.73 -3.50
C ASP A 59 17.48 21.90 -2.13
N ARG A 60 16.17 21.73 -2.11
CA ARG A 60 15.39 21.73 -0.86
C ARG A 60 15.78 20.55 0.04
N LEU A 61 15.94 19.35 -0.51
CA LEU A 61 16.32 18.14 0.24
C LEU A 61 17.74 18.25 0.81
N THR A 62 18.68 18.81 0.06
CA THR A 62 20.04 19.10 0.56
C THR A 62 20.01 20.07 1.74
N GLY A 63 19.02 20.98 1.79
CA GLY A 63 18.79 21.84 2.96
C GLY A 63 18.25 21.10 4.19
N ILE A 64 17.56 19.96 4.00
CA ILE A 64 17.06 19.11 5.10
C ILE A 64 18.21 18.24 5.64
N ASN A 65 18.92 17.53 4.76
CA ASN A 65 20.07 16.70 5.11
C ASN A 65 21.24 16.95 4.14
N PRO A 66 22.24 17.74 4.56
CA PRO A 66 23.41 18.05 3.73
C PRO A 66 24.29 16.83 3.39
N ASP A 67 24.23 15.76 4.20
CA ASP A 67 25.03 14.55 3.99
C ASP A 67 24.55 13.74 2.78
N VAL A 68 23.30 13.92 2.37
CA VAL A 68 22.72 13.33 1.15
C VAL A 68 22.83 14.31 -0.02
N SER A 69 24.05 14.79 -0.31
CA SER A 69 24.29 15.81 -1.34
C SER A 69 24.25 15.29 -2.79
N ASP A 70 24.51 13.99 -2.99
CA ASP A 70 24.58 13.35 -4.32
C ASP A 70 23.25 12.68 -4.71
N ILE A 71 22.17 13.46 -4.73
CA ILE A 71 20.87 12.98 -5.20
C ILE A 71 20.83 13.03 -6.73
N GLY A 72 20.74 11.85 -7.36
CA GLY A 72 20.62 11.74 -8.80
C GLY A 72 19.33 12.34 -9.36
N LEU A 73 19.38 12.80 -10.60
CA LEU A 73 18.20 13.29 -11.32
C LEU A 73 18.04 12.52 -12.64
N LEU A 74 16.92 11.82 -12.78
CA LEU A 74 16.60 10.98 -13.93
C LEU A 74 15.41 11.55 -14.71
N HIS A 75 15.47 11.47 -16.02
CA HIS A 75 14.31 11.75 -16.85
C HIS A 75 13.35 10.57 -16.80
N ALA A 76 12.07 10.82 -16.52
CA ALA A 76 11.01 9.82 -16.53
C ALA A 76 9.68 10.43 -17.00
N ASP A 77 9.10 9.85 -18.04
CA ASP A 77 7.75 10.19 -18.51
C ASP A 77 6.90 8.92 -18.56
N SER A 78 5.74 8.94 -17.91
CA SER A 78 4.79 7.80 -17.91
C SER A 78 4.26 7.42 -19.30
N THR A 79 4.46 8.29 -20.30
CA THR A 79 4.10 8.06 -21.71
C THR A 79 5.29 7.61 -22.58
N ASP A 80 6.50 7.57 -22.01
CA ASP A 80 7.71 7.11 -22.67
C ASP A 80 8.27 5.84 -22.00
N PRO A 81 7.95 4.64 -22.51
CA PRO A 81 8.44 3.38 -21.94
C PRO A 81 9.96 3.28 -21.87
N ALA A 82 10.71 3.89 -22.81
CA ALA A 82 12.15 3.83 -22.81
C ALA A 82 12.73 4.54 -21.59
N SER A 83 12.22 5.72 -21.24
CA SER A 83 12.64 6.46 -20.04
C SER A 83 12.33 5.68 -18.75
N LEU A 84 11.19 4.97 -18.70
CA LEU A 84 10.82 4.15 -17.54
C LEU A 84 11.71 2.91 -17.40
N THR A 85 12.14 2.31 -18.50
CA THR A 85 13.11 1.20 -18.50
C THR A 85 14.45 1.65 -17.94
N GLU A 86 14.95 2.83 -18.33
CA GLU A 86 16.20 3.37 -17.78
C GLU A 86 16.09 3.63 -16.26
N VAL A 87 14.95 4.14 -15.80
CA VAL A 87 14.69 4.29 -14.36
C VAL A 87 14.70 2.95 -13.66
N ALA A 88 14.04 1.94 -14.21
CA ALA A 88 14.01 0.59 -13.61
C ALA A 88 15.42 -0.02 -13.56
N ARG A 89 16.22 0.10 -14.60
CA ARG A 89 17.61 -0.42 -14.63
C ARG A 89 18.52 0.25 -13.61
N SER A 90 18.27 1.51 -13.30
CA SER A 90 19.15 2.30 -12.44
C SER A 90 18.91 2.09 -10.94
N ALA A 91 17.84 1.40 -10.52
CA ALA A 91 17.43 1.31 -9.13
C ALA A 91 17.30 -0.13 -8.61
N LYS A 92 17.56 -0.35 -7.31
CA LYS A 92 17.13 -1.57 -6.64
C LYS A 92 15.61 -1.55 -6.42
N VAL A 93 15.10 -0.39 -5.98
CA VAL A 93 13.67 -0.17 -5.72
C VAL A 93 13.21 1.13 -6.39
N VAL A 94 12.11 1.06 -7.13
CA VAL A 94 11.42 2.24 -7.68
C VAL A 94 10.16 2.52 -6.86
N ILE A 95 10.07 3.74 -6.36
CA ILE A 95 8.88 4.30 -5.73
C ILE A 95 8.13 5.15 -6.76
N THR A 96 6.82 5.02 -6.85
CA THR A 96 6.03 5.98 -7.63
C THR A 96 4.84 6.55 -6.87
N THR A 97 4.69 7.87 -6.99
CA THR A 97 3.53 8.62 -6.50
C THR A 97 2.71 9.22 -7.67
N VAL A 98 2.98 8.77 -8.89
CA VAL A 98 2.34 9.26 -10.12
C VAL A 98 1.04 8.51 -10.37
N GLY A 99 -0.06 9.13 -10.00
CA GLY A 99 -1.41 8.62 -10.24
C GLY A 99 -2.23 9.53 -11.16
N PRO A 100 -3.44 9.11 -11.61
CA PRO A 100 -4.11 7.83 -11.38
C PRO A 100 -3.38 6.61 -12.01
N TYR A 101 -3.26 5.54 -11.24
CA TYR A 101 -2.42 4.39 -11.63
C TYR A 101 -2.97 3.60 -12.81
N LEU A 102 -4.31 3.48 -12.94
CA LEU A 102 -4.95 2.89 -14.13
C LEU A 102 -4.59 3.62 -15.45
N GLU A 103 -4.15 4.87 -15.37
CA GLU A 103 -3.78 5.66 -16.56
C GLU A 103 -2.28 5.67 -16.81
N TYR A 104 -1.48 5.75 -15.74
CA TYR A 104 -0.05 6.08 -15.85
C TYR A 104 0.88 5.02 -15.25
N GLY A 105 0.36 4.04 -14.49
CA GLY A 105 1.19 3.11 -13.71
C GLY A 105 1.71 1.91 -14.50
N ALA A 106 0.96 1.43 -15.52
CA ALA A 106 1.20 0.12 -16.12
C ALA A 106 2.59 -0.04 -16.75
N ALA A 107 3.09 0.98 -17.46
CA ALA A 107 4.36 0.92 -18.15
C ALA A 107 5.55 0.81 -17.17
N LEU A 108 5.50 1.52 -16.04
CA LEU A 108 6.55 1.46 -15.02
C LEU A 108 6.56 0.10 -14.31
N VAL A 109 5.37 -0.46 -13.98
CA VAL A 109 5.29 -1.81 -13.39
C VAL A 109 5.89 -2.85 -14.34
N ALA A 110 5.58 -2.76 -15.63
CA ALA A 110 6.12 -3.67 -16.64
C ALA A 110 7.66 -3.55 -16.73
N ALA A 111 8.18 -2.32 -16.80
CA ALA A 111 9.63 -2.08 -16.82
C ALA A 111 10.32 -2.65 -15.56
N CYS A 112 9.77 -2.43 -14.38
CA CYS A 112 10.32 -3.00 -13.14
C CYS A 112 10.28 -4.54 -13.14
N ALA A 113 9.18 -5.13 -13.61
CA ALA A 113 9.08 -6.58 -13.74
C ALA A 113 10.11 -7.17 -14.71
N GLU A 114 10.35 -6.53 -15.84
CA GLU A 114 11.30 -6.97 -16.87
C GLU A 114 12.75 -6.83 -16.40
N GLU A 115 13.07 -5.75 -15.71
CA GLU A 115 14.45 -5.44 -15.28
C GLU A 115 14.81 -6.06 -13.90
N GLY A 116 13.91 -6.81 -13.27
CA GLY A 116 14.16 -7.40 -11.95
C GLY A 116 14.26 -6.35 -10.84
N THR A 117 13.56 -5.23 -10.97
CA THR A 117 13.57 -4.10 -10.04
C THR A 117 12.37 -4.17 -9.12
N ASP A 118 12.58 -3.97 -7.83
CA ASP A 118 11.48 -3.88 -6.90
C ASP A 118 10.66 -2.60 -7.11
N TYR A 119 9.36 -2.69 -6.87
CA TYR A 119 8.42 -1.62 -7.14
C TYR A 119 7.47 -1.41 -5.96
N VAL A 120 7.25 -0.16 -5.57
CA VAL A 120 6.24 0.24 -4.58
C VAL A 120 5.44 1.45 -5.05
N ASP A 121 4.13 1.48 -4.72
CA ASP A 121 3.22 2.57 -5.05
C ASP A 121 2.18 2.86 -3.95
N LEU A 122 1.38 3.90 -4.15
CA LEU A 122 0.29 4.33 -3.28
C LEU A 122 -1.09 4.03 -3.86
N THR A 123 -1.22 3.03 -4.74
CA THR A 123 -2.50 2.80 -5.39
C THR A 123 -3.58 2.35 -4.41
N GLY A 124 -4.73 2.99 -4.45
CA GLY A 124 -5.97 2.50 -3.85
C GLY A 124 -6.90 1.87 -4.91
N GLU A 125 -6.39 1.45 -6.08
CA GLU A 125 -7.15 1.02 -7.25
C GLU A 125 -7.15 -0.50 -7.43
N PRO A 126 -8.18 -1.28 -6.95
CA PRO A 126 -8.22 -2.74 -7.05
C PRO A 126 -8.10 -3.27 -8.48
N GLU A 127 -8.75 -2.60 -9.46
CA GLU A 127 -8.66 -2.97 -10.88
C GLU A 127 -7.23 -2.88 -11.40
N PHE A 128 -6.49 -1.84 -10.99
CA PHE A 128 -5.09 -1.69 -11.37
C PHE A 128 -4.24 -2.85 -10.83
N VAL A 129 -4.34 -3.11 -9.54
CA VAL A 129 -3.59 -4.19 -8.87
C VAL A 129 -3.85 -5.54 -9.53
N ASP A 130 -5.12 -5.87 -9.82
CA ASP A 130 -5.48 -7.13 -10.45
C ASP A 130 -4.96 -7.23 -11.89
N ARG A 131 -4.99 -6.14 -12.66
CA ARG A 131 -4.43 -6.09 -14.03
C ARG A 131 -2.91 -6.22 -14.04
N MET A 132 -2.22 -5.58 -13.09
CA MET A 132 -0.76 -5.67 -12.99
C MET A 132 -0.34 -7.09 -12.61
N PHE A 133 -1.09 -7.79 -11.76
CA PHE A 133 -0.88 -9.20 -11.50
C PHE A 133 -0.96 -10.03 -12.78
N LEU A 134 -2.04 -9.88 -13.53
CA LEU A 134 -2.27 -10.66 -14.75
C LEU A 134 -1.21 -10.42 -15.83
N GLY A 135 -0.67 -9.21 -15.91
CA GLY A 135 0.33 -8.84 -16.92
C GLY A 135 1.77 -9.10 -16.52
N ASN A 136 2.10 -9.01 -15.24
CA ASN A 136 3.51 -8.87 -14.83
C ASN A 136 3.98 -9.88 -13.78
N ASP A 137 3.09 -10.58 -13.06
CA ASP A 137 3.49 -11.49 -11.97
C ASP A 137 4.46 -12.60 -12.45
N ALA A 138 4.16 -13.21 -13.59
CA ALA A 138 4.99 -14.28 -14.13
C ALA A 138 6.38 -13.79 -14.56
N THR A 139 6.47 -12.58 -15.13
CA THR A 139 7.75 -11.94 -15.48
C THR A 139 8.54 -11.58 -14.23
N ALA A 140 7.90 -10.95 -13.26
CA ALA A 140 8.53 -10.57 -12.00
C ALA A 140 9.06 -11.79 -11.22
N ARG A 141 8.33 -12.91 -11.21
CA ARG A 141 8.81 -14.17 -10.62
C ARG A 141 10.07 -14.69 -11.30
N LYS A 142 10.18 -14.50 -12.60
CA LYS A 142 11.33 -14.95 -13.40
C LYS A 142 12.58 -14.08 -13.17
N THR A 143 12.40 -12.77 -13.04
CA THR A 143 13.49 -11.81 -12.90
C THR A 143 13.89 -11.58 -11.44
N GLY A 144 13.07 -12.03 -10.49
CA GLY A 144 13.28 -11.81 -9.06
C GLY A 144 12.66 -10.50 -8.53
N ALA A 145 11.98 -9.72 -9.36
CA ALA A 145 11.34 -8.47 -8.94
C ALA A 145 10.20 -8.70 -7.93
N ARG A 146 10.09 -7.81 -6.94
CA ARG A 146 8.99 -7.73 -5.99
C ARG A 146 8.10 -6.53 -6.33
N LEU A 147 6.90 -6.79 -6.83
CA LEU A 147 5.94 -5.75 -7.17
C LEU A 147 4.93 -5.61 -6.02
N VAL A 148 5.08 -4.56 -5.20
CA VAL A 148 4.25 -4.34 -4.02
C VAL A 148 3.41 -3.09 -4.19
N HIS A 149 2.11 -3.28 -4.34
CA HIS A 149 1.14 -2.20 -4.51
C HIS A 149 0.53 -1.75 -3.18
N ALA A 150 -0.05 -0.55 -3.17
CA ALA A 150 -0.79 0.02 -2.07
C ALA A 150 0.05 0.17 -0.78
N CYS A 151 1.30 0.64 -0.91
CA CYS A 151 2.23 0.85 0.21
C CYS A 151 1.94 2.15 0.98
N GLY A 152 0.68 2.43 1.24
CA GLY A 152 0.21 3.58 2.03
C GLY A 152 -0.88 3.21 3.01
N PHE A 153 -1.65 4.20 3.45
CA PHE A 153 -2.74 3.98 4.40
C PHE A 153 -3.81 3.02 3.86
N ASP A 154 -4.05 3.04 2.56
CA ASP A 154 -5.05 2.16 1.90
C ASP A 154 -4.59 0.68 1.85
N SER A 155 -3.69 0.24 2.72
CA SER A 155 -3.37 -1.18 2.89
C SER A 155 -2.47 -1.45 4.10
N ILE A 156 -1.36 -0.75 4.28
CA ILE A 156 -0.31 -1.11 5.27
C ILE A 156 -0.86 -1.30 6.69
N PRO A 157 -1.60 -0.35 7.30
CA PRO A 157 -2.09 -0.54 8.66
C PRO A 157 -3.08 -1.71 8.77
N HIS A 158 -3.76 -2.04 7.67
CA HIS A 158 -4.77 -3.11 7.62
C HIS A 158 -4.13 -4.48 7.42
N ASP A 159 -3.17 -4.57 6.51
CA ASP A 159 -2.48 -5.80 6.15
C ASP A 159 -1.51 -6.24 7.27
N LEU A 160 -0.63 -5.34 7.69
CA LEU A 160 0.29 -5.61 8.79
C LEU A 160 -0.42 -5.76 10.14
N GLY A 161 -1.50 -5.01 10.38
CA GLY A 161 -2.31 -5.15 11.59
C GLY A 161 -3.05 -6.49 11.65
N ALA A 162 -3.52 -6.99 10.50
CA ALA A 162 -4.10 -8.34 10.43
C ALA A 162 -3.04 -9.43 10.67
N LEU A 163 -1.84 -9.28 10.07
CA LEU A 163 -0.69 -10.16 10.33
C LEU A 163 -0.29 -10.14 11.82
N TYR A 164 -0.14 -8.96 12.40
CA TYR A 164 0.19 -8.77 13.81
C TYR A 164 -0.86 -9.44 14.72
N THR A 165 -2.14 -9.29 14.39
CA THR A 165 -3.23 -9.93 15.13
C THR A 165 -3.19 -11.45 14.99
N ALA A 166 -2.97 -11.96 13.78
CA ALA A 166 -2.89 -13.40 13.50
C ALA A 166 -1.74 -14.06 14.26
N ARG A 167 -0.58 -13.43 14.32
CA ARG A 167 0.59 -13.91 15.09
C ARG A 167 0.38 -13.94 16.61
N ASN A 168 -0.61 -13.23 17.12
CA ASN A 168 -1.03 -13.27 18.53
C ASN A 168 -2.17 -14.27 18.80
N LEU A 169 -2.58 -15.05 17.80
CA LEU A 169 -3.58 -16.11 17.90
C LEU A 169 -2.93 -17.50 17.79
N PRO A 170 -3.60 -18.56 18.24
CA PRO A 170 -3.12 -19.91 18.05
C PRO A 170 -2.91 -20.23 16.57
N ALA A 171 -1.71 -20.64 16.19
CA ALA A 171 -1.40 -21.12 14.86
C ALA A 171 -2.19 -22.39 14.49
N ASN A 172 -2.26 -22.71 13.20
CA ASN A 172 -2.88 -23.94 12.67
C ASN A 172 -4.38 -24.14 12.99
N ALA A 173 -5.08 -23.07 13.35
CA ALA A 173 -6.54 -23.08 13.58
C ALA A 173 -7.25 -22.14 12.59
N PRO A 174 -8.53 -22.40 12.26
CA PRO A 174 -9.34 -21.43 11.53
C PRO A 174 -9.38 -20.10 12.24
N MET A 175 -9.12 -19.01 11.51
CA MET A 175 -9.03 -17.66 12.05
C MET A 175 -10.10 -16.74 11.44
N ALA A 176 -10.69 -15.91 12.28
CA ALA A 176 -11.57 -14.84 11.85
C ALA A 176 -11.08 -13.51 12.44
N ILE A 177 -10.74 -12.56 11.58
CA ILE A 177 -10.30 -11.22 11.98
C ILE A 177 -11.24 -10.17 11.40
N ARG A 178 -11.63 -9.21 12.23
CA ARG A 178 -12.34 -8.02 11.77
C ARG A 178 -11.51 -6.78 12.05
N GLY A 179 -11.26 -5.98 11.03
CA GLY A 179 -10.63 -4.67 11.11
C GLY A 179 -11.69 -3.57 11.23
N VAL A 180 -11.44 -2.59 12.09
CA VAL A 180 -12.32 -1.45 12.35
C VAL A 180 -11.48 -0.17 12.30
N VAL A 181 -11.61 0.57 11.18
CA VAL A 181 -10.89 1.81 10.98
C VAL A 181 -11.66 3.02 11.51
N ARG A 182 -10.93 3.92 12.15
CA ARG A 182 -11.43 5.22 12.61
C ARG A 182 -10.36 6.29 12.36
N THR A 183 -10.80 7.43 11.86
CA THR A 183 -9.94 8.60 11.63
C THR A 183 -10.75 9.88 11.78
N ASN A 184 -10.05 11.00 12.00
CA ASN A 184 -10.60 12.35 11.84
C ASN A 184 -10.13 13.02 10.54
N ALA A 185 -9.39 12.29 9.69
CA ALA A 185 -8.96 12.77 8.39
C ALA A 185 -10.14 13.00 7.45
N SER A 186 -10.00 13.96 6.55
CA SER A 186 -10.79 14.04 5.32
C SER A 186 -10.09 13.24 4.21
N LEU A 187 -10.85 12.69 3.27
CA LEU A 187 -10.28 12.03 2.11
C LEU A 187 -9.38 12.99 1.33
N SER A 188 -8.20 12.49 0.90
CA SER A 188 -7.33 13.28 0.04
C SER A 188 -7.96 13.49 -1.34
N GLY A 189 -7.58 14.56 -2.02
CA GLY A 189 -8.07 14.83 -3.39
C GLY A 189 -7.76 13.68 -4.36
N GLY A 190 -6.57 13.09 -4.25
CA GLY A 190 -6.17 11.93 -5.03
C GLY A 190 -7.03 10.69 -4.75
N THR A 191 -7.23 10.36 -3.47
CA THR A 191 -8.08 9.23 -3.04
C THR A 191 -9.52 9.40 -3.53
N LEU A 192 -10.07 10.60 -3.43
CA LEU A 192 -11.43 10.86 -3.88
C LEU A 192 -11.55 10.75 -5.41
N HIS A 193 -10.56 11.22 -6.18
CA HIS A 193 -10.51 11.07 -7.64
C HIS A 193 -10.44 9.60 -8.06
N SER A 194 -9.56 8.82 -7.46
CA SER A 194 -9.43 7.38 -7.71
C SER A 194 -10.71 6.62 -7.33
N ALA A 195 -11.31 6.92 -6.18
CA ALA A 195 -12.57 6.32 -5.74
C ALA A 195 -13.73 6.61 -6.71
N LEU A 196 -13.88 7.87 -7.15
CA LEU A 196 -14.90 8.25 -8.14
C LEU A 196 -14.74 7.50 -9.46
N LYS A 197 -13.49 7.35 -9.92
CA LYS A 197 -13.19 6.62 -11.16
C LYS A 197 -13.48 5.13 -11.01
N GLN A 198 -13.07 4.50 -9.93
CA GLN A 198 -13.30 3.07 -9.68
C GLN A 198 -14.79 2.74 -9.56
N LEU A 199 -15.56 3.53 -8.82
CA LEU A 199 -17.01 3.35 -8.70
C LEU A 199 -17.73 3.42 -10.05
N SER A 200 -17.14 4.11 -11.05
CA SER A 200 -17.67 4.14 -12.42
C SER A 200 -17.29 2.91 -13.26
N ARG A 201 -16.41 2.03 -12.76
CA ARG A 201 -15.80 0.91 -13.47
C ARG A 201 -16.03 -0.46 -12.80
N LEU A 202 -17.17 -0.64 -12.15
CA LEU A 202 -17.46 -1.85 -11.37
C LEU A 202 -17.32 -3.16 -12.19
N ARG A 203 -17.83 -3.18 -13.45
CA ARG A 203 -17.73 -4.38 -14.31
C ARG A 203 -16.29 -4.76 -14.67
N PRO A 204 -15.43 -3.86 -15.22
CA PRO A 204 -14.01 -4.15 -15.44
C PRO A 204 -13.27 -4.59 -14.18
N MET A 205 -13.56 -3.95 -13.05
CA MET A 205 -12.98 -4.31 -11.75
C MET A 205 -13.34 -5.76 -11.35
N TRP A 206 -14.59 -6.15 -11.47
CA TRP A 206 -15.03 -7.52 -11.17
C TRP A 206 -14.43 -8.56 -12.11
N GLN A 207 -14.30 -8.23 -13.40
CA GLN A 207 -13.68 -9.09 -14.38
C GLN A 207 -12.20 -9.32 -14.08
N ALA A 208 -11.43 -8.26 -13.83
CA ALA A 208 -10.02 -8.34 -13.46
C ALA A 208 -9.83 -9.17 -12.17
N ALA A 209 -10.62 -8.89 -11.13
CA ALA A 209 -10.59 -9.64 -9.88
C ALA A 209 -10.90 -11.14 -10.06
N SER A 210 -11.88 -11.48 -10.95
CA SER A 210 -12.23 -12.86 -11.24
C SER A 210 -11.10 -13.58 -11.99
N GLN A 211 -10.49 -12.92 -12.98
CA GLN A 211 -9.37 -13.46 -13.74
C GLN A 211 -8.15 -13.67 -12.86
N ARG A 212 -7.79 -12.68 -12.04
CA ARG A 212 -6.67 -12.81 -11.09
C ARG A 212 -6.87 -13.99 -10.14
N ARG A 213 -8.04 -14.11 -9.49
CA ARG A 213 -8.33 -15.24 -8.58
C ARG A 213 -8.22 -16.63 -9.23
N ARG A 214 -8.39 -16.72 -10.54
CA ARG A 214 -8.21 -18.00 -11.27
C ARG A 214 -6.75 -18.26 -11.61
N ALA A 215 -5.96 -17.22 -11.82
CA ALA A 215 -4.56 -17.29 -12.22
C ALA A 215 -3.61 -17.34 -11.01
N GLU A 216 -3.99 -16.72 -9.89
CA GLU A 216 -3.14 -16.61 -8.71
C GLU A 216 -3.01 -17.97 -8.00
N SER A 217 -1.78 -18.45 -7.90
CA SER A 217 -1.47 -19.66 -7.15
C SER A 217 -1.61 -19.37 -5.66
N THR A 218 -2.33 -20.21 -4.95
CA THR A 218 -2.48 -20.14 -3.50
C THR A 218 -1.61 -21.19 -2.83
N SER A 219 -1.16 -20.94 -1.61
CA SER A 219 -0.47 -21.93 -0.80
C SER A 219 -1.38 -23.15 -0.58
N ALA A 220 -0.84 -24.34 -0.75
CA ALA A 220 -1.61 -25.59 -0.71
C ALA A 220 -2.43 -25.71 0.59
N GLY A 221 -3.72 -26.00 0.45
CA GLY A 221 -4.63 -26.23 1.57
C GLY A 221 -5.15 -24.97 2.28
N ARG A 222 -4.74 -23.76 1.87
CA ARG A 222 -5.22 -22.51 2.46
C ARG A 222 -6.49 -21.99 1.80
N ARG A 223 -7.33 -21.42 2.60
CA ARG A 223 -8.53 -20.68 2.18
C ARG A 223 -8.57 -19.33 2.88
N ALA A 224 -8.85 -18.27 2.13
CA ALA A 224 -9.14 -16.97 2.71
C ALA A 224 -10.35 -16.34 2.03
N ARG A 225 -11.17 -15.66 2.82
CA ARG A 225 -12.38 -15.01 2.33
C ARG A 225 -12.59 -13.63 2.96
N LEU A 226 -12.98 -12.69 2.13
CA LEU A 226 -13.49 -11.40 2.59
C LEU A 226 -14.98 -11.56 2.93
N THR A 227 -15.35 -11.23 4.14
CA THR A 227 -16.75 -11.29 4.61
C THR A 227 -17.31 -9.89 4.71
N VAL A 228 -18.48 -9.68 4.10
CA VAL A 228 -19.20 -8.41 4.17
C VAL A 228 -20.46 -8.66 5.03
N GLY A 229 -20.52 -8.01 6.18
CA GLY A 229 -21.66 -8.10 7.09
C GLY A 229 -22.66 -6.94 6.91
N PHE A 230 -23.73 -6.96 7.69
CA PHE A 230 -24.62 -5.80 7.87
C PHE A 230 -24.10 -4.88 8.98
N PRO A 231 -24.48 -3.60 8.98
CA PRO A 231 -24.19 -2.70 10.10
C PRO A 231 -24.66 -3.29 11.43
N ARG A 232 -23.74 -3.37 12.40
CA ARG A 232 -24.01 -3.93 13.73
C ARG A 232 -23.14 -3.26 14.79
N ARG A 233 -23.58 -3.31 16.03
CA ARG A 233 -22.75 -2.86 17.16
C ARG A 233 -21.75 -3.96 17.52
N ASP A 234 -20.49 -3.59 17.58
CA ASP A 234 -19.43 -4.45 18.09
C ASP A 234 -19.23 -4.21 19.59
N ARG A 235 -19.21 -5.32 20.35
CA ARG A 235 -19.09 -5.23 21.82
C ARG A 235 -17.66 -4.99 22.28
N VAL A 236 -16.67 -5.45 21.52
CA VAL A 236 -15.26 -5.33 21.89
C VAL A 236 -14.78 -3.91 21.64
N THR A 237 -14.99 -3.37 20.43
CA THR A 237 -14.57 -1.99 20.09
C THR A 237 -15.56 -0.93 20.57
N GLY A 238 -16.75 -1.31 21.00
CA GLY A 238 -17.81 -0.39 21.45
C GLY A 238 -18.40 0.48 20.35
N THR A 239 -18.12 0.18 19.07
CA THR A 239 -18.51 0.98 17.90
C THR A 239 -19.58 0.30 17.05
N TRP A 240 -20.24 1.07 16.20
CA TRP A 240 -21.05 0.55 15.11
C TRP A 240 -20.15 0.25 13.93
N LEU A 241 -20.18 -0.99 13.46
CA LEU A 241 -19.43 -1.43 12.26
C LEU A 241 -20.25 -1.09 11.03
N ILE A 242 -19.62 -0.39 10.11
CA ILE A 242 -20.15 -0.09 8.77
C ILE A 242 -19.22 -0.77 7.76
N PRO A 243 -19.67 -1.73 6.94
CA PRO A 243 -18.82 -2.37 5.94
C PRO A 243 -18.17 -1.33 5.02
N LEU A 244 -16.86 -1.45 4.80
CA LEU A 244 -16.06 -0.53 4.00
C LEU A 244 -15.41 -1.30 2.84
N PRO A 245 -15.95 -1.19 1.60
CA PRO A 245 -15.46 -1.94 0.44
C PRO A 245 -14.29 -1.22 -0.23
N THR A 246 -13.16 -1.16 0.44
CA THR A 246 -11.88 -0.62 -0.06
C THR A 246 -10.93 -1.73 -0.48
N ILE A 247 -9.77 -1.38 -1.04
CA ILE A 247 -8.75 -2.33 -1.47
C ILE A 247 -8.20 -3.17 -0.31
N ASP A 248 -8.24 -2.65 0.91
CA ASP A 248 -7.66 -3.27 2.12
C ASP A 248 -8.09 -4.72 2.31
N GLY A 249 -9.38 -4.99 2.17
CA GLY A 249 -9.91 -6.35 2.30
C GLY A 249 -9.34 -7.32 1.27
N GLN A 250 -9.07 -6.84 0.05
CA GLN A 250 -8.43 -7.63 -1.00
C GLN A 250 -6.97 -7.93 -0.64
N ILE A 251 -6.21 -6.94 -0.20
CA ILE A 251 -4.80 -7.10 0.16
C ILE A 251 -4.67 -8.08 1.34
N VAL A 252 -5.39 -7.87 2.45
CA VAL A 252 -5.35 -8.75 3.62
C VAL A 252 -5.71 -10.21 3.27
N THR A 253 -6.73 -10.42 2.44
CA THR A 253 -7.09 -11.80 2.04
C THR A 253 -6.06 -12.42 1.11
N ARG A 254 -5.39 -11.64 0.26
CA ARG A 254 -4.26 -12.12 -0.56
C ARG A 254 -3.07 -12.50 0.31
N SER A 255 -2.72 -11.68 1.30
CA SER A 255 -1.67 -11.98 2.27
C SER A 255 -1.91 -13.32 2.94
N ALA A 256 -3.14 -13.58 3.41
CA ALA A 256 -3.48 -14.84 4.03
C ALA A 256 -3.40 -16.05 3.07
N LEU A 257 -3.70 -15.86 1.78
CA LEU A 257 -3.63 -16.92 0.76
C LEU A 257 -2.20 -17.25 0.34
N THR A 258 -1.31 -16.24 0.33
CA THR A 258 0.04 -16.33 -0.26
C THR A 258 1.16 -16.24 0.77
N ALA A 259 0.84 -16.11 2.07
CA ALA A 259 1.82 -16.02 3.15
C ALA A 259 2.84 -17.18 3.09
N PRO A 260 4.14 -16.90 3.23
CA PRO A 260 5.18 -17.91 3.17
C PRO A 260 5.13 -18.87 4.36
N SER A 261 4.79 -18.38 5.56
CA SER A 261 4.67 -19.21 6.76
C SER A 261 3.25 -19.77 6.91
N ALA A 262 3.16 -21.07 7.22
CA ALA A 262 1.88 -21.72 7.53
C ALA A 262 1.25 -21.14 8.81
N ASP A 263 2.06 -20.60 9.70
CA ASP A 263 1.63 -20.17 11.03
C ASP A 263 1.05 -18.75 11.05
N ASP A 264 1.24 -17.95 9.97
CA ASP A 264 0.85 -16.54 9.98
C ASP A 264 -0.67 -16.33 9.99
N TYR A 265 -1.47 -17.15 9.26
CA TYR A 265 -2.92 -16.89 9.11
C TYR A 265 -3.80 -18.14 9.29
N GLY A 266 -3.23 -19.27 9.65
CA GLY A 266 -3.96 -20.54 9.74
C GLY A 266 -4.51 -21.07 8.40
N PRO A 267 -5.16 -22.25 8.41
CA PRO A 267 -5.60 -22.92 7.18
C PRO A 267 -6.90 -22.35 6.56
N ASP A 268 -7.77 -21.75 7.35
CA ASP A 268 -9.03 -21.13 6.93
C ASP A 268 -9.15 -19.74 7.58
N PHE A 269 -8.95 -18.72 6.77
CA PHE A 269 -8.91 -17.34 7.21
C PHE A 269 -10.14 -16.56 6.73
N SER A 270 -10.73 -15.75 7.58
CA SER A 270 -11.78 -14.82 7.20
C SER A 270 -11.50 -13.42 7.72
N TYR A 271 -11.66 -12.44 6.84
CA TYR A 271 -11.47 -11.03 7.17
C TYR A 271 -12.73 -10.22 6.91
N SER A 272 -13.01 -9.24 7.75
CA SER A 272 -14.02 -8.23 7.47
C SER A 272 -13.47 -6.83 7.73
N HIS A 273 -13.72 -5.92 6.77
CA HIS A 273 -13.24 -4.56 6.81
C HIS A 273 -14.37 -3.59 7.08
N ASN A 274 -14.24 -2.74 8.11
CA ASN A 274 -15.32 -1.90 8.59
C ASN A 274 -14.82 -0.51 9.01
N ALA A 275 -15.64 0.51 8.77
CA ALA A 275 -15.51 1.79 9.44
C ALA A 275 -16.22 1.75 10.80
N GLY A 276 -15.62 2.33 11.82
CA GLY A 276 -16.15 2.41 13.17
C GLY A 276 -16.90 3.72 13.44
N ALA A 277 -18.20 3.67 13.72
CA ALA A 277 -19.00 4.84 14.08
C ALA A 277 -19.40 4.84 15.55
N LYS A 278 -19.25 5.97 16.25
CA LYS A 278 -19.63 6.09 17.67
C LYS A 278 -21.15 6.15 17.89
N LYS A 279 -21.90 6.70 16.93
CA LYS A 279 -23.35 6.98 17.07
C LYS A 279 -24.16 6.22 16.03
N LEU A 280 -25.26 5.57 16.44
CA LEU A 280 -26.17 4.86 15.55
C LEU A 280 -26.71 5.75 14.40
N ARG A 281 -27.02 7.01 14.68
CA ARG A 281 -27.58 7.96 13.70
C ARG A 281 -26.64 8.22 12.51
N THR A 282 -25.34 7.97 12.64
CA THR A 282 -24.39 8.12 11.53
C THR A 282 -24.44 6.96 10.54
N VAL A 283 -24.94 5.80 10.97
CA VAL A 283 -25.01 4.58 10.14
C VAL A 283 -25.93 4.77 8.91
N PRO A 284 -27.23 5.13 9.06
CA PRO A 284 -28.10 5.33 7.91
C PRO A 284 -27.63 6.49 7.02
N ALA A 285 -27.12 7.58 7.62
CA ALA A 285 -26.58 8.70 6.85
C ALA A 285 -25.37 8.27 5.99
N SER A 286 -24.48 7.46 6.53
CA SER A 286 -23.32 6.93 5.77
C SER A 286 -23.77 5.98 4.66
N LEU A 287 -24.74 5.10 4.90
CA LEU A 287 -25.24 4.17 3.89
C LEU A 287 -25.98 4.91 2.74
N VAL A 288 -26.85 5.85 3.09
CA VAL A 288 -27.55 6.66 2.09
C VAL A 288 -26.55 7.50 1.30
N GLY A 289 -25.60 8.15 1.99
CA GLY A 289 -24.55 8.92 1.33
C GLY A 289 -23.69 8.07 0.38
N PHE A 290 -23.37 6.84 0.77
CA PHE A 290 -22.61 5.89 -0.05
C PHE A 290 -23.42 5.47 -1.31
N VAL A 291 -24.67 5.07 -1.15
CA VAL A 291 -25.55 4.66 -2.28
C VAL A 291 -25.79 5.84 -3.24
N VAL A 292 -26.11 7.02 -2.70
CA VAL A 292 -26.30 8.23 -3.51
C VAL A 292 -24.99 8.62 -4.20
N GLY A 293 -23.87 8.52 -3.51
CA GLY A 293 -22.53 8.74 -4.06
C GLY A 293 -22.26 7.84 -5.26
N ILE A 294 -22.43 6.51 -5.09
CA ILE A 294 -22.26 5.55 -6.20
C ILE A 294 -23.19 5.88 -7.38
N ALA A 295 -24.47 6.10 -7.12
CA ALA A 295 -25.44 6.43 -8.18
C ALA A 295 -25.06 7.72 -8.92
N SER A 296 -24.65 8.76 -8.18
CA SER A 296 -24.25 10.05 -8.75
C SER A 296 -23.02 9.94 -9.65
N VAL A 297 -22.07 9.10 -9.28
CA VAL A 297 -20.81 8.90 -10.04
C VAL A 297 -21.04 8.15 -11.36
N GLN A 298 -22.10 7.36 -11.49
CA GLN A 298 -22.47 6.72 -12.76
C GLN A 298 -22.87 7.78 -13.83
N ILE A 299 -23.27 8.96 -13.42
CA ILE A 299 -23.70 10.04 -14.31
C ILE A 299 -22.48 10.89 -14.69
N ALA A 300 -22.02 10.78 -15.93
CA ALA A 300 -20.77 11.42 -16.39
C ALA A 300 -20.69 12.95 -16.17
N PRO A 301 -21.74 13.77 -16.39
CA PRO A 301 -21.71 15.20 -16.06
C PRO A 301 -21.50 15.49 -14.58
N VAL A 302 -22.15 14.72 -13.68
CA VAL A 302 -22.04 14.88 -12.24
C VAL A 302 -20.63 14.53 -11.79
N ARG A 303 -20.10 13.40 -12.26
CA ARG A 303 -18.72 12.98 -11.98
C ARG A 303 -17.70 14.04 -12.39
N ARG A 304 -17.85 14.63 -13.60
CA ARG A 304 -16.97 15.73 -14.07
C ARG A 304 -17.10 16.99 -13.23
N ALA A 305 -18.31 17.34 -12.79
CA ALA A 305 -18.52 18.50 -11.93
C ALA A 305 -17.88 18.32 -10.53
N ILE A 306 -17.98 17.12 -9.96
CA ILE A 306 -17.34 16.80 -8.69
C ILE A 306 -15.81 16.84 -8.86
N ALA A 307 -15.27 16.19 -9.90
CA ALA A 307 -13.84 16.13 -10.17
C ALA A 307 -13.20 17.53 -10.37
N ARG A 308 -13.92 18.48 -10.99
CA ARG A 308 -13.44 19.87 -11.17
C ARG A 308 -13.34 20.67 -9.87
N ARG A 309 -14.07 20.29 -8.82
CA ARG A 309 -14.03 20.96 -7.52
C ARG A 309 -12.96 20.43 -6.58
N ILE A 310 -12.33 19.32 -6.96
CA ILE A 310 -11.27 18.70 -6.20
C ILE A 310 -9.94 19.19 -6.79
N ALA A 311 -9.24 20.06 -6.10
CA ALA A 311 -7.92 20.50 -6.51
C ALA A 311 -6.95 19.31 -6.42
N ALA A 312 -6.42 18.89 -7.57
CA ALA A 312 -5.38 17.87 -7.62
C ALA A 312 -4.02 18.54 -7.34
N GLY A 313 -3.22 17.94 -6.46
CA GLY A 313 -1.84 18.39 -6.22
C GLY A 313 -1.63 19.35 -5.04
N GLU A 314 -2.69 19.81 -4.39
CA GLU A 314 -2.59 20.55 -3.14
C GLU A 314 -2.99 19.67 -1.96
N GLY A 315 -2.20 19.72 -0.88
CA GLY A 315 -2.48 19.02 0.38
C GLY A 315 -2.86 19.97 1.50
N PRO A 316 -3.35 19.44 2.63
CA PRO A 316 -3.64 20.24 3.81
C PRO A 316 -2.35 20.84 4.40
N SER A 317 -2.49 21.96 5.13
CA SER A 317 -1.37 22.56 5.86
C SER A 317 -0.77 21.57 6.87
N GLN A 318 0.49 21.75 7.22
CA GLN A 318 1.17 20.93 8.22
C GLN A 318 0.41 20.91 9.54
N GLU A 319 -0.02 22.08 10.03
CA GLU A 319 -0.79 22.19 11.27
C GLU A 319 -2.07 21.35 11.26
N ARG A 320 -2.74 21.22 10.12
CA ARG A 320 -3.91 20.35 9.97
C ARG A 320 -3.52 18.89 9.98
N ARG A 321 -2.42 18.51 9.33
CA ARG A 321 -1.90 17.12 9.33
C ARG A 321 -1.52 16.70 10.75
N ASP A 322 -0.83 17.56 11.51
CA ASP A 322 -0.38 17.27 12.88
C ASP A 322 -1.54 17.02 13.86
N ARG A 323 -2.73 17.51 13.57
CA ARG A 323 -3.96 17.24 14.35
C ARG A 323 -4.74 16.04 13.88
N THR A 324 -4.31 15.43 12.80
CA THR A 324 -4.99 14.29 12.18
C THR A 324 -4.44 12.99 12.70
N TRP A 325 -5.30 12.00 12.87
CA TRP A 325 -4.94 10.68 13.39
C TRP A 325 -5.78 9.59 12.75
N PHE A 326 -5.28 8.37 12.84
CA PHE A 326 -6.05 7.16 12.57
C PHE A 326 -5.83 6.10 13.64
N THR A 327 -6.80 5.19 13.75
CA THR A 327 -6.69 3.91 14.46
C THR A 327 -7.34 2.82 13.62
N VAL A 328 -6.70 1.65 13.56
CA VAL A 328 -7.32 0.42 13.07
C VAL A 328 -7.30 -0.59 14.22
N GLU A 329 -8.46 -0.93 14.73
CA GLU A 329 -8.61 -1.95 15.76
C GLU A 329 -8.96 -3.29 15.11
N PHE A 330 -8.32 -4.35 15.57
CA PHE A 330 -8.57 -5.70 15.10
C PHE A 330 -9.07 -6.57 16.23
N VAL A 331 -10.10 -7.33 15.94
CA VAL A 331 -10.55 -8.39 16.85
C VAL A 331 -10.44 -9.71 16.11
N GLY A 332 -9.48 -10.51 16.53
CA GLY A 332 -9.19 -11.81 15.98
C GLY A 332 -9.68 -12.94 16.88
N THR A 333 -10.17 -14.02 16.28
CA THR A 333 -10.60 -15.23 17.00
C THR A 333 -10.04 -16.47 16.33
N ALA A 334 -9.49 -17.40 17.12
CA ALA A 334 -9.04 -18.71 16.68
C ALA A 334 -9.05 -19.69 17.86
N ALA A 335 -9.49 -20.92 17.64
CA ALA A 335 -9.52 -22.00 18.67
C ALA A 335 -10.13 -21.56 20.01
N GLY A 336 -11.22 -20.79 19.98
CA GLY A 336 -11.90 -20.28 21.18
C GLY A 336 -11.25 -19.06 21.85
N ARG A 337 -10.05 -18.68 21.45
CA ARG A 337 -9.36 -17.47 21.97
C ARG A 337 -9.72 -16.23 21.16
N THR A 338 -9.75 -15.09 21.84
CA THR A 338 -9.96 -13.77 21.23
C THR A 338 -8.80 -12.86 21.57
N VAL A 339 -8.27 -12.17 20.57
CA VAL A 339 -7.24 -11.14 20.72
C VAL A 339 -7.76 -9.82 20.15
N HIS A 340 -7.56 -8.76 20.89
CA HIS A 340 -7.86 -7.39 20.46
C HIS A 340 -6.54 -6.63 20.31
N THR A 341 -6.25 -6.18 19.10
CA THR A 341 -5.05 -5.39 18.79
C THR A 341 -5.41 -4.06 18.18
N ARG A 342 -4.44 -3.16 18.11
CA ARG A 342 -4.62 -1.84 17.51
C ARG A 342 -3.36 -1.39 16.80
N VAL A 343 -3.54 -0.82 15.61
CA VAL A 343 -2.54 -0.02 14.91
C VAL A 343 -2.98 1.44 14.94
N ARG A 344 -2.06 2.37 15.20
CA ARG A 344 -2.34 3.80 15.21
C ARG A 344 -1.20 4.63 14.64
N GLY A 345 -1.53 5.80 14.11
CA GLY A 345 -0.59 6.78 13.59
C GLY A 345 -1.23 8.17 13.45
N GLY A 346 -0.47 9.07 12.88
CA GLY A 346 -0.88 10.45 12.60
C GLY A 346 -1.77 10.59 11.36
N ASP A 347 -1.44 11.53 10.47
CA ASP A 347 -2.22 11.83 9.27
C ASP A 347 -2.18 10.71 8.23
N PRO A 348 -3.27 9.95 8.04
CA PRO A 348 -3.30 8.85 7.08
C PRO A 348 -3.31 9.31 5.63
N GLY A 349 -3.72 10.55 5.37
CA GLY A 349 -3.92 11.05 4.02
C GLY A 349 -2.61 11.38 3.29
N TYR A 350 -1.57 11.79 4.02
CA TYR A 350 -0.34 12.27 3.43
C TYR A 350 0.91 11.91 4.24
N THR A 351 1.04 12.40 5.48
CA THR A 351 2.29 12.26 6.26
C THR A 351 2.60 10.79 6.56
N GLU A 352 1.66 10.05 7.14
CA GLU A 352 1.88 8.64 7.43
C GLU A 352 1.92 7.78 6.17
N THR A 353 1.15 8.15 5.14
CA THR A 353 1.21 7.49 3.83
C THR A 353 2.58 7.64 3.16
N ALA A 354 3.18 8.84 3.20
CA ALA A 354 4.53 9.07 2.69
C ALA A 354 5.59 8.28 3.47
N LYS A 355 5.47 8.25 4.81
CA LYS A 355 6.30 7.43 5.69
C LYS A 355 6.19 5.94 5.35
N MET A 356 4.97 5.40 5.27
CA MET A 356 4.73 3.99 4.95
C MET A 356 5.32 3.60 3.59
N LEU A 357 5.17 4.46 2.59
CA LEU A 357 5.74 4.25 1.26
C LEU A 357 7.27 4.23 1.27
N ALA A 358 7.87 5.20 1.94
CA ALA A 358 9.33 5.31 2.07
C ALA A 358 9.89 4.11 2.84
N GLU A 359 9.30 3.74 3.99
CA GLU A 359 9.74 2.59 4.79
C GLU A 359 9.57 1.26 4.04
N SER A 360 8.53 1.13 3.19
CA SER A 360 8.40 -0.04 2.31
C SER A 360 9.54 -0.15 1.32
N ALA A 361 9.95 0.96 0.71
CA ALA A 361 11.08 0.96 -0.21
C ALA A 361 12.41 0.72 0.51
N LEU A 362 12.61 1.34 1.67
CA LEU A 362 13.81 1.13 2.50
C LEU A 362 13.89 -0.33 2.98
N SER A 363 12.77 -0.93 3.37
CA SER A 363 12.72 -2.34 3.74
C SER A 363 13.13 -3.24 2.56
N LEU A 364 12.55 -3.02 1.37
CA LEU A 364 12.92 -3.80 0.19
C LEU A 364 14.39 -3.62 -0.21
N ALA A 365 14.96 -2.42 -0.03
CA ALA A 365 16.33 -2.13 -0.42
C ALA A 365 17.40 -2.66 0.55
N PHE A 366 17.10 -2.69 1.86
CA PHE A 366 18.12 -2.85 2.89
C PHE A 366 17.87 -3.96 3.92
N ASP A 367 16.64 -4.49 4.04
CA ASP A 367 16.35 -5.53 5.01
C ASP A 367 16.45 -6.93 4.40
N ASP A 368 16.74 -7.92 5.25
CA ASP A 368 16.66 -9.34 4.88
C ASP A 368 15.19 -9.80 4.88
N ASN A 369 14.52 -9.55 3.78
CA ASN A 369 13.12 -9.91 3.56
C ASN A 369 13.00 -11.34 3.01
N PRO A 370 11.81 -11.98 3.11
CA PRO A 370 11.59 -13.29 2.52
C PRO A 370 11.98 -13.34 1.04
N ALA A 371 12.70 -14.39 0.62
CA ALA A 371 13.15 -14.59 -0.75
C ALA A 371 11.97 -14.96 -1.67
N LEU A 372 11.07 -14.02 -1.88
CA LEU A 372 9.88 -14.12 -2.74
C LEU A 372 9.99 -13.14 -3.91
N ALA A 373 9.37 -13.50 -5.03
CA ALA A 373 9.29 -12.66 -6.22
C ALA A 373 7.89 -12.73 -6.84
N GLY A 374 7.56 -11.75 -7.67
CA GLY A 374 6.25 -11.60 -8.28
C GLY A 374 5.47 -10.42 -7.67
N GLN A 375 4.17 -10.37 -7.91
CA GLN A 375 3.33 -9.37 -7.26
C GLN A 375 2.92 -9.83 -5.87
N LEU A 376 3.50 -9.20 -4.87
CA LEU A 376 3.34 -9.51 -3.46
C LEU A 376 2.43 -8.48 -2.75
N THR A 377 2.03 -8.79 -1.52
CA THR A 377 1.41 -7.83 -0.59
C THR A 377 2.47 -7.32 0.40
N THR A 378 2.16 -6.28 1.13
CA THR A 378 3.07 -5.70 2.13
C THR A 378 3.44 -6.70 3.22
N ALA A 379 2.47 -7.49 3.69
CA ALA A 379 2.71 -8.52 4.70
C ALA A 379 3.55 -9.69 4.16
N THR A 380 3.38 -10.09 2.91
CA THR A 380 4.14 -11.21 2.33
C THR A 380 5.55 -10.82 1.89
N ALA A 381 5.73 -9.59 1.41
CA ALA A 381 7.02 -9.10 0.95
C ALA A 381 7.96 -8.73 2.10
N MET A 382 7.43 -8.10 3.16
CA MET A 382 8.24 -7.45 4.20
C MET A 382 7.83 -7.86 5.63
N GLY A 383 6.56 -8.15 5.86
CA GLY A 383 6.02 -8.71 7.10
C GLY A 383 6.53 -8.04 8.38
N GLY A 384 7.28 -8.78 9.18
CA GLY A 384 7.83 -8.32 10.47
C GLY A 384 8.78 -7.14 10.32
N ASN A 385 9.68 -7.16 9.33
CA ASN A 385 10.64 -6.09 9.11
C ASN A 385 9.96 -4.73 8.92
N LEU A 386 8.87 -4.70 8.13
CA LEU A 386 8.12 -3.46 7.95
C LEU A 386 7.34 -3.04 9.21
N ILE A 387 6.83 -3.99 10.01
CA ILE A 387 6.22 -3.66 11.32
C ILE A 387 7.26 -3.01 12.24
N ASP A 388 8.47 -3.55 12.31
CA ASP A 388 9.55 -3.04 13.16
C ASP A 388 10.00 -1.64 12.70
N ARG A 389 10.17 -1.43 11.39
CA ARG A 389 10.49 -0.12 10.80
C ARG A 389 9.43 0.93 11.11
N LEU A 390 8.17 0.63 10.87
CA LEU A 390 7.07 1.55 11.14
C LEU A 390 6.90 1.85 12.63
N THR A 391 7.21 0.87 13.49
CA THR A 391 7.21 1.07 14.94
C THR A 391 8.34 2.00 15.36
N ALA A 392 9.55 1.82 14.83
CA ALA A 392 10.68 2.73 15.05
C ALA A 392 10.40 4.14 14.51
N ALA A 393 9.63 4.24 13.41
CA ALA A 393 9.17 5.50 12.83
C ALA A 393 7.96 6.13 13.53
N GLY A 394 7.54 5.61 14.71
CA GLY A 394 6.53 6.19 15.60
C GLY A 394 5.09 5.75 15.35
N MET A 395 4.84 4.76 14.49
CA MET A 395 3.55 4.07 14.47
C MET A 395 3.47 3.09 15.65
N SER A 396 2.26 2.76 16.10
CA SER A 396 2.08 1.83 17.22
C SER A 396 1.32 0.58 16.78
N PHE A 397 1.86 -0.59 17.14
CA PHE A 397 1.22 -1.90 17.04
C PHE A 397 1.08 -2.47 18.45
N GLU A 398 -0.14 -2.57 18.96
CA GLU A 398 -0.40 -2.89 20.37
C GLU A 398 -1.38 -4.04 20.52
N VAL A 399 -1.12 -4.92 21.49
CA VAL A 399 -2.13 -5.87 21.99
C VAL A 399 -2.88 -5.20 23.14
N LEU A 400 -4.20 -5.03 22.98
CA LEU A 400 -5.05 -4.38 23.97
C LEU A 400 -5.62 -5.37 24.99
N SER A 401 -5.95 -6.57 24.55
CA SER A 401 -6.43 -7.64 25.43
C SER A 401 -6.36 -9.02 24.79
N HIS A 402 -6.23 -10.03 25.66
CA HIS A 402 -6.45 -11.43 25.33
C HIS A 402 -7.61 -11.95 26.18
N THR A 403 -8.51 -12.70 25.56
CA THR A 403 -9.60 -13.38 26.27
C THR A 403 -9.58 -14.86 25.90
N PRO A 404 -9.71 -15.74 26.91
CA PRO A 404 -9.75 -17.18 26.69
C PRO A 404 -10.89 -17.59 25.78
#